data_edb67de188e15070eca3c34440c1bcbb
#
_entry.id   edb67de188e15070eca3c34440c1bcbb
#
_cell.length_a   1.000
_cell.length_b   1.000
_cell.length_c   1.000
_cell.angle_alpha   90.00
_cell.angle_beta   90.00
_cell.angle_gamma   90.00
#
_symmetry.space_group_name_H-M   'P 1'
#
loop_
_entity.id
_entity.type
_entity.pdbx_description
1 polymer ?
#
loop_
_entity_poly.entity_id
_entity_poly.type
_entity_poly.pdbx_seq_one_letter_code
_entity_poly.pdbx_strand_id
1 'polypeptide(L)'
;MRDLSIGKLRGLQQTSTQNRVFAICALDHRNNLRQLLHPENPSAATVEEMMQFKIDLVDALAPAASAVLLDPEWSAAQCIAQGAIPGTTGLIVGAEATGYGGST
;
A
#
# COMPACT_ATOMS: atom_id res chain seq x y z
N MET A 1 18.07 -24.27 5.58
CA MET A 1 17.15 -23.26 5.07
C MET A 1 15.79 -23.89 4.80
N ARG A 2 14.75 -23.21 5.15
CA ARG A 2 13.38 -23.70 4.90
C ARG A 2 13.02 -23.51 3.44
N ASP A 3 12.41 -24.52 2.84
CA ASP A 3 11.94 -24.40 1.47
C ASP A 3 10.77 -23.42 1.39
N LEU A 4 10.79 -22.57 0.38
CA LEU A 4 9.70 -21.66 0.10
C LEU A 4 8.81 -22.24 -0.98
N SER A 5 7.49 -21.99 -0.88
CA SER A 5 6.59 -22.30 -1.97
C SER A 5 6.90 -21.41 -3.18
N ILE A 6 6.49 -21.87 -4.36
CA ILE A 6 6.67 -21.09 -5.60
C ILE A 6 6.01 -19.72 -5.46
N GLY A 7 4.81 -19.67 -4.86
CA GLY A 7 4.12 -18.40 -4.66
C GLY A 7 4.86 -17.44 -3.75
N LYS A 8 5.44 -17.93 -2.66
CA LYS A 8 6.22 -17.10 -1.75
C LYS A 8 7.50 -16.59 -2.41
N LEU A 9 8.19 -17.45 -3.15
CA LEU A 9 9.39 -17.06 -3.86
C LEU A 9 9.09 -15.99 -4.89
N ARG A 10 8.01 -16.17 -5.67
CA ARG A 10 7.59 -15.19 -6.66
C ARG A 10 7.20 -13.88 -5.99
N GLY A 11 6.49 -13.92 -4.86
CA GLY A 11 6.14 -12.72 -4.11
C GLY A 11 7.35 -11.94 -3.65
N LEU A 12 8.37 -12.62 -3.14
CA LEU A 12 9.63 -11.98 -2.74
C LEU A 12 10.36 -11.36 -3.94
N GLN A 13 10.38 -12.05 -5.06
CA GLN A 13 11.00 -11.52 -6.28
C GLN A 13 10.25 -10.30 -6.79
N GLN A 14 8.93 -10.33 -6.78
CA GLN A 14 8.10 -9.23 -7.28
C GLN A 14 8.21 -7.98 -6.40
N THR A 15 8.42 -8.15 -5.10
CA THR A 15 8.55 -7.03 -4.16
C THR A 15 9.97 -6.52 -4.02
N SER A 16 10.93 -7.15 -4.68
CA SER A 16 12.35 -6.78 -4.61
C SER A 16 12.81 -6.07 -5.88
N THR A 17 13.87 -5.28 -5.76
CA THR A 17 14.56 -4.72 -6.92
C THR A 17 15.40 -5.81 -7.60
N GLN A 18 15.98 -5.48 -8.76
CA GLN A 18 16.91 -6.37 -9.45
C GLN A 18 18.15 -6.68 -8.59
N ASN A 19 18.52 -5.78 -7.70
CA ASN A 19 19.63 -5.96 -6.77
C ASN A 19 19.23 -6.71 -5.50
N ARG A 20 18.02 -7.27 -5.45
CA ARG A 20 17.50 -8.07 -4.34
C ARG A 20 17.33 -7.29 -3.05
N VAL A 21 16.99 -6.00 -3.16
CA VAL A 21 16.64 -5.15 -2.02
C VAL A 21 15.19 -4.72 -2.12
N PHE A 22 14.59 -4.40 -0.98
CA PHE A 22 13.22 -3.87 -0.94
C PHE A 22 13.28 -2.35 -0.98
N ALA A 23 12.54 -1.76 -1.91
CA ALA A 23 12.32 -0.32 -1.99
C ALA A 23 10.81 -0.09 -1.92
N ILE A 24 10.27 -0.20 -0.72
CA ILE A 24 8.82 -0.22 -0.47
C ILE A 24 8.32 1.18 -0.17
N CYS A 25 7.28 1.60 -0.89
CA CYS A 25 6.57 2.83 -0.60
C CYS A 25 5.38 2.51 0.30
N ALA A 26 5.39 3.02 1.54
CA ALA A 26 4.36 2.73 2.52
C ALA A 26 3.26 3.78 2.45
N LEU A 27 2.08 3.36 2.03
CA LEU A 27 0.90 4.21 1.85
C LEU A 27 -0.34 3.60 2.51
N ASP A 28 -0.14 2.93 3.64
CA ASP A 28 -1.21 2.23 4.35
C ASP A 28 -1.92 3.10 5.40
N HIS A 29 -1.72 4.41 5.36
CA HIS A 29 -2.40 5.35 6.25
C HIS A 29 -3.92 5.23 6.12
N ARG A 30 -4.61 5.35 7.25
CA ARG A 30 -6.08 5.33 7.28
C ARG A 30 -6.58 6.61 7.95
N ASN A 31 -7.03 6.52 9.19
CA ASN A 31 -7.62 7.70 9.87
C ASN A 31 -6.66 8.87 10.01
N ASN A 32 -5.36 8.62 10.19
CA ASN A 32 -4.38 9.71 10.28
C ASN A 32 -4.21 10.46 8.96
N LEU A 33 -4.62 9.89 7.84
CA LEU A 33 -4.65 10.61 6.56
C LEU A 33 -5.61 11.79 6.60
N ARG A 34 -6.70 11.69 7.36
CA ARG A 34 -7.65 12.79 7.54
C ARG A 34 -6.98 14.04 8.10
N GLN A 35 -6.09 13.86 9.08
CA GLN A 35 -5.34 14.97 9.66
C GLN A 35 -4.35 15.58 8.68
N LEU A 36 -3.79 14.78 7.79
CA LEU A 36 -2.88 15.27 6.77
C LEU A 36 -3.61 16.11 5.72
N LEU A 37 -4.80 15.68 5.31
CA LEU A 37 -5.57 16.37 4.26
C LEU A 37 -6.30 17.60 4.79
N HIS A 38 -6.82 17.52 6.01
CA HIS A 38 -7.58 18.59 6.64
C HIS A 38 -7.12 18.78 8.08
N PRO A 39 -5.97 19.43 8.33
CA PRO A 39 -5.42 19.56 9.68
C PRO A 39 -6.35 20.28 10.66
N GLU A 40 -7.12 21.26 10.19
CA GLU A 40 -8.02 22.05 11.04
C GLU A 40 -9.33 21.34 11.32
N ASN A 41 -9.77 20.48 10.40
CA ASN A 41 -11.02 19.72 10.55
C ASN A 41 -10.88 18.36 9.87
N PRO A 42 -10.24 17.38 10.53
CA PRO A 42 -10.03 16.06 9.93
C PRO A 42 -11.32 15.37 9.47
N SER A 43 -12.44 15.62 10.12
CA SER A 43 -13.71 15.01 9.74
C SER A 43 -14.25 15.52 8.41
N ALA A 44 -13.70 16.61 7.86
CA ALA A 44 -14.08 17.10 6.53
C ALA A 44 -13.53 16.20 5.41
N ALA A 45 -12.53 15.36 5.68
CA ALA A 45 -12.00 14.43 4.69
C ALA A 45 -13.00 13.31 4.44
N THR A 46 -13.46 13.17 3.20
CA THR A 46 -14.35 12.09 2.81
C THR A 46 -13.55 10.83 2.46
N VAL A 47 -14.22 9.68 2.49
CA VAL A 47 -13.60 8.41 2.06
C VAL A 47 -13.16 8.52 0.60
N GLU A 48 -13.98 9.10 -0.24
CA GLU A 48 -13.67 9.30 -1.67
C GLU A 48 -12.42 10.15 -1.86
N GLU A 49 -12.28 11.22 -1.07
CA GLU A 49 -11.09 12.07 -1.12
C GLU A 49 -9.84 11.30 -0.73
N MET A 50 -9.93 10.50 0.34
CA MET A 50 -8.81 9.69 0.80
C MET A 50 -8.42 8.61 -0.21
N MET A 51 -9.41 7.96 -0.81
CA MET A 51 -9.18 6.96 -1.86
C MET A 51 -8.49 7.58 -3.06
N GLN A 52 -9.00 8.73 -3.53
CA GLN A 52 -8.43 9.39 -4.71
C GLN A 52 -7.02 9.88 -4.44
N PHE A 53 -6.77 10.42 -3.26
CA PHE A 53 -5.43 10.86 -2.88
C PHE A 53 -4.44 9.69 -2.92
N LYS A 54 -4.83 8.54 -2.39
CA LYS A 54 -3.97 7.36 -2.39
C LYS A 54 -3.74 6.81 -3.80
N ILE A 55 -4.79 6.77 -4.62
CA ILE A 55 -4.66 6.33 -6.01
C ILE A 55 -3.67 7.23 -6.76
N ASP A 56 -3.78 8.53 -6.59
CA ASP A 56 -2.90 9.49 -7.25
C ASP A 56 -1.44 9.32 -6.79
N LEU A 57 -1.24 9.09 -5.49
CA LEU A 57 0.11 8.83 -4.96
C LEU A 57 0.69 7.52 -5.50
N VAL A 58 -0.10 6.47 -5.53
CA VAL A 58 0.35 5.17 -6.04
C VAL A 58 0.71 5.29 -7.52
N ASP A 59 -0.15 5.95 -8.30
CA ASP A 59 0.10 6.15 -9.73
C ASP A 59 1.42 6.89 -9.96
N ALA A 60 1.72 7.88 -9.12
CA ALA A 60 2.94 8.67 -9.25
C ALA A 60 4.20 7.93 -8.76
N LEU A 61 4.09 7.17 -7.69
CA LEU A 61 5.25 6.62 -6.97
C LEU A 61 5.53 5.15 -7.25
N ALA A 62 4.52 4.36 -7.61
CA ALA A 62 4.68 2.92 -7.81
C ALA A 62 5.76 2.56 -8.85
N PRO A 63 5.91 3.28 -9.96
CA PRO A 63 6.94 2.93 -10.93
C PRO A 63 8.37 3.02 -10.38
N ALA A 64 8.60 3.84 -9.34
CA ALA A 64 9.91 4.01 -8.73
C ALA A 64 10.15 3.06 -7.56
N ALA A 65 9.13 2.33 -7.11
CA ALA A 65 9.21 1.44 -5.95
C ALA A 65 9.25 -0.03 -6.39
N SER A 66 9.86 -0.88 -5.57
CA SER A 66 9.78 -2.33 -5.82
C SER A 66 8.43 -2.89 -5.37
N ALA A 67 7.80 -2.25 -4.39
CA ALA A 67 6.49 -2.64 -3.90
C ALA A 67 5.80 -1.44 -3.27
N VAL A 68 4.49 -1.51 -3.16
CA VAL A 68 3.69 -0.55 -2.41
C VAL A 68 2.97 -1.28 -1.29
N LEU A 69 2.93 -0.66 -0.11
CA LEU A 69 2.18 -1.15 1.04
C LEU A 69 0.90 -0.34 1.15
N LEU A 70 -0.23 -1.00 0.99
CA LEU A 70 -1.54 -0.36 0.98
C LEU A 70 -2.44 -0.96 2.07
N ASP A 71 -3.44 -0.18 2.49
CA ASP A 71 -4.48 -0.69 3.36
C ASP A 71 -5.56 -1.40 2.53
N PRO A 72 -6.25 -2.40 3.10
CA PRO A 72 -7.28 -3.13 2.37
C PRO A 72 -8.62 -2.39 2.27
N GLU A 73 -8.84 -1.37 3.11
CA GLU A 73 -10.14 -0.70 3.18
C GLU A 73 -10.32 0.34 2.08
N TRP A 74 -9.31 1.20 1.86
CA TRP A 74 -9.47 2.40 1.03
C TRP A 74 -8.55 2.47 -0.17
N SER A 75 -7.63 1.55 -0.34
CA SER A 75 -6.65 1.72 -1.41
C SER A 75 -6.30 0.48 -2.21
N ALA A 76 -6.11 -0.68 -1.60
CA ALA A 76 -5.56 -1.82 -2.32
C ALA A 76 -6.41 -2.23 -3.53
N ALA A 77 -7.70 -2.55 -3.28
CA ALA A 77 -8.59 -2.99 -4.35
C ALA A 77 -8.85 -1.87 -5.36
N GLN A 78 -8.98 -0.64 -4.88
CA GLN A 78 -9.24 0.52 -5.74
C GLN A 78 -8.08 0.81 -6.67
N CYS A 79 -6.84 0.73 -6.16
CA CYS A 79 -5.65 0.92 -6.98
C CYS A 79 -5.50 -0.17 -8.05
N ILE A 80 -5.80 -1.41 -7.70
CA ILE A 80 -5.77 -2.52 -8.65
C ILE A 80 -6.80 -2.29 -9.75
N ALA A 81 -8.03 -1.96 -9.34
CA ALA A 81 -9.14 -1.78 -10.29
C ALA A 81 -8.87 -0.64 -11.28
N GLN A 82 -8.15 0.39 -10.85
CA GLN A 82 -7.83 1.53 -11.72
C GLN A 82 -6.51 1.39 -12.46
N GLY A 83 -5.80 0.29 -12.28
CA GLY A 83 -4.54 0.06 -12.98
C GLY A 83 -3.41 0.95 -12.51
N ALA A 84 -3.47 1.45 -11.26
CA ALA A 84 -2.45 2.35 -10.73
C ALA A 84 -1.16 1.61 -10.36
N ILE A 85 -1.20 0.30 -10.19
CA ILE A 85 -0.03 -0.49 -9.80
C ILE A 85 0.50 -1.22 -11.03
N PRO A 86 1.72 -0.88 -11.51
CA PRO A 86 2.32 -1.61 -12.62
C PRO A 86 2.53 -3.08 -12.27
N GLY A 87 2.47 -3.96 -13.28
CA GLY A 87 2.70 -5.39 -13.07
C GLY A 87 4.09 -5.73 -12.53
N THR A 88 5.04 -4.80 -12.68
CA THR A 88 6.41 -4.94 -12.17
C THR A 88 6.56 -4.51 -10.72
N THR A 89 5.54 -3.90 -10.12
CA THR A 89 5.56 -3.44 -8.73
C THR A 89 4.78 -4.41 -7.87
N GLY A 90 5.39 -4.89 -6.78
CA GLY A 90 4.73 -5.78 -5.85
C GLY A 90 3.67 -5.07 -5.01
N LEU A 91 2.74 -5.83 -4.49
CA LEU A 91 1.69 -5.31 -3.60
C LEU A 91 1.80 -5.99 -2.24
N ILE A 92 1.86 -5.17 -1.19
CA ILE A 92 1.82 -5.63 0.20
C ILE A 92 0.58 -5.01 0.82
N VAL A 93 -0.22 -5.82 1.50
CA VAL A 93 -1.47 -5.37 2.14
C VAL A 93 -1.38 -5.59 3.64
N GLY A 94 -1.73 -4.57 4.41
CA GLY A 94 -1.76 -4.66 5.86
C GLY A 94 -2.85 -5.62 6.34
N ALA A 95 -2.47 -6.58 7.18
CA ALA A 95 -3.38 -7.59 7.68
C ALA A 95 -4.12 -7.16 8.94
N GLU A 96 -3.57 -6.18 9.67
CA GLU A 96 -4.12 -5.72 10.94
C GLU A 96 -4.93 -4.45 10.77
N ALA A 97 -5.93 -4.27 11.62
CA ALA A 97 -6.69 -3.05 11.67
C ALA A 97 -5.84 -1.89 12.19
N THR A 98 -6.16 -0.67 11.75
CA THR A 98 -5.48 0.54 12.22
C THR A 98 -5.63 0.67 13.74
N GLY A 99 -4.51 0.92 14.40
CA GLY A 99 -4.52 1.09 15.85
C GLY A 99 -4.63 -0.20 16.63
N TYR A 100 -4.52 -1.35 15.98
CA TYR A 100 -4.57 -2.63 16.65
C TYR A 100 -3.33 -2.81 17.54
N GLY A 101 -3.56 -2.88 18.84
CA GLY A 101 -2.49 -3.03 19.82
C GLY A 101 -2.52 -4.37 20.55
N GLY A 102 -3.42 -5.26 20.16
CA GLY A 102 -3.52 -6.55 20.79
C GLY A 102 -2.56 -7.57 20.18
N SER A 103 -2.19 -8.55 20.97
CA SER A 103 -1.50 -9.73 20.44
C SER A 103 -2.49 -10.88 20.36
N THR A 104 -2.37 -11.64 19.34
CA THR A 104 -3.21 -12.83 19.16
C THR A 104 -2.41 -14.07 19.28
#